data_11b38b9f0f21ee0db101bf550fdef9d1
#
_entry.id   11b38b9f0f21ee0db101bf550fdef9d1
#
_cell.length_a   1.000
_cell.length_b   1.000
_cell.length_c   1.000
_cell.angle_alpha   90.00
_cell.angle_beta   90.00
_cell.angle_gamma   90.00
#
_symmetry.space_group_name_H-M   'P 1'
#
loop_
_entity.id
_entity.type
_entity.pdbx_description
1 polymer ?
#
loop_
_entity_poly.entity_id
_entity_poly.type
_entity_poly.pdbx_seq_one_letter_code
_entity_poly.pdbx_strand_id
1 'polypeptide(L)' 'MNITLRQAILQRVNNKTNEELKEIIEDSIGGEEKVLPGLGVLFEIIWQHSEASTQDTLVATLKAQLE' A
#
# COMPACT_ATOMS: atom_id res chain seq x y z
N MET A 1 12.56 5.89 22.36
CA MET A 1 11.60 6.53 21.46
C MET A 1 10.81 5.46 20.72
N ASN A 2 9.50 5.54 20.78
CA ASN A 2 8.65 4.55 20.11
C ASN A 2 8.37 4.96 18.67
N ILE A 3 8.67 4.08 17.74
CA ILE A 3 8.36 4.27 16.32
C ILE A 3 7.06 3.54 16.05
N THR A 4 6.08 4.23 15.45
CA THR A 4 4.83 3.59 15.07
C THR A 4 5.08 2.66 13.87
N LEU A 5 4.18 1.71 13.66
CA LEU A 5 4.26 0.83 12.50
C LEU A 5 4.28 1.64 11.20
N ARG A 6 3.44 2.68 11.10
CA ARG A 6 3.43 3.55 9.93
C ARG A 6 4.79 4.19 9.67
N GLN A 7 5.41 4.72 10.73
CA GLN A 7 6.74 5.34 10.61
C GLN A 7 7.79 4.32 10.16
N ALA A 8 7.75 3.11 10.70
CA ALA A 8 8.69 2.06 10.33
C ALA A 8 8.55 1.69 8.84
N ILE A 9 7.31 1.57 8.36
CA ILE A 9 7.05 1.25 6.95
C ILE A 9 7.53 2.40 6.05
N LEU A 10 7.24 3.64 6.43
CA LEU A 10 7.68 4.80 5.66
C LEU A 10 9.20 4.85 5.51
N GLN A 11 9.92 4.54 6.59
CA GLN A 11 11.38 4.52 6.56
C GLN A 11 11.91 3.44 5.60
N ARG A 12 11.24 2.30 5.54
CA ARG A 12 11.66 1.19 4.67
C ARG A 12 11.45 1.48 3.19
N VAL A 13 10.41 2.24 2.84
CA VAL A 13 10.06 2.49 1.44
C VAL A 13 10.53 3.86 0.95
N ASN A 14 11.12 4.66 1.82
CA ASN A 14 11.61 6.00 1.47
C ASN A 14 12.74 5.90 0.45
N ASN A 15 12.81 6.85 -0.46
CA ASN A 15 13.85 6.97 -1.48
C ASN A 15 13.93 5.78 -2.46
N LYS A 16 12.83 5.07 -2.64
CA LYS A 16 12.74 3.99 -3.62
C LYS A 16 12.24 4.54 -4.96
N THR A 17 12.67 3.91 -6.05
CA THR A 17 12.15 4.24 -7.38
C THR A 17 10.74 3.70 -7.55
N ASN A 18 10.05 4.15 -8.60
CA ASN A 18 8.72 3.63 -8.91
C ASN A 18 8.75 2.12 -9.12
N GLU A 19 9.76 1.62 -9.83
CA GLU A 19 9.92 0.19 -10.09
C GLU A 19 10.13 -0.59 -8.80
N GLU A 20 10.96 -0.06 -7.90
CA GLU A 20 11.22 -0.69 -6.61
C GLU A 20 9.96 -0.72 -5.74
N LEU A 21 9.18 0.36 -5.73
CA LEU A 21 7.92 0.42 -4.97
C LEU A 21 6.91 -0.59 -5.51
N LYS A 22 6.81 -0.70 -6.83
CA LYS A 22 5.93 -1.67 -7.47
C LYS A 22 6.32 -3.09 -7.07
N GLU A 23 7.62 -3.37 -7.06
CA GLU A 23 8.15 -4.68 -6.68
C GLU A 23 7.83 -5.01 -5.22
N ILE A 24 7.95 -4.04 -4.33
CA ILE A 24 7.61 -4.20 -2.91
C ILE A 24 6.13 -4.60 -2.76
N ILE A 25 5.25 -3.91 -3.49
CA ILE A 25 3.82 -4.21 -3.46
C ILE A 25 3.56 -5.62 -4.00
N GLU A 26 4.15 -5.94 -5.14
CA GLU A 26 3.93 -7.25 -5.77
C GLU A 26 4.44 -8.40 -4.89
N ASP A 27 5.59 -8.21 -4.26
CA ASP A 27 6.17 -9.22 -3.36
C ASP A 27 5.33 -9.44 -2.10
N SER A 28 4.53 -8.44 -1.72
CA SER A 28 3.66 -8.54 -0.55
C SER A 28 2.34 -9.24 -0.85
N ILE A 29 1.97 -9.34 -2.12
CA ILE A 29 0.72 -9.97 -2.52
C ILE A 29 0.86 -11.48 -2.43
N GLY A 30 -0.05 -12.12 -1.72
CA GLY A 30 -0.03 -13.57 -1.55
C GLY A 30 1.08 -14.07 -0.63
N GLY A 31 1.78 -13.16 0.03
CA GLY A 31 2.82 -13.51 0.99
C GLY A 31 2.26 -13.86 2.36
N GLU A 32 3.13 -13.86 3.35
CA GLU A 32 2.73 -14.15 4.72
C GLU A 32 1.83 -13.05 5.27
N GLU A 33 0.96 -13.39 6.20
CA GLU A 33 0.02 -12.42 6.79
C GLU A 33 0.74 -11.26 7.49
N LYS A 34 1.94 -11.47 7.97
CA LYS A 34 2.71 -10.43 8.64
C LYS A 34 3.07 -9.25 7.75
N VAL A 35 2.99 -9.40 6.42
CA VAL A 35 3.26 -8.28 5.50
C VAL A 35 2.01 -7.44 5.21
N LEU A 36 0.83 -7.90 5.60
CA LEU A 36 -0.41 -7.19 5.34
C LEU A 36 -0.49 -5.80 5.97
N PRO A 37 -0.03 -5.60 7.23
CA PRO A 37 -0.04 -4.25 7.79
C PRO A 37 0.80 -3.26 6.99
N GLY A 38 1.95 -3.70 6.47
CA GLY A 38 2.79 -2.86 5.61
C GLY A 38 2.06 -2.48 4.33
N LEU A 39 1.43 -3.45 3.69
CA LEU A 39 0.66 -3.22 2.47
C LEU A 39 -0.49 -2.24 2.74
N GLY A 40 -1.13 -2.35 3.92
CA GLY A 40 -2.18 -1.44 4.34
C GLY A 40 -1.69 0.00 4.47
N VAL A 41 -0.51 0.20 5.03
CA VAL A 41 0.10 1.54 5.14
C VAL A 41 0.33 2.13 3.76
N LEU A 42 0.86 1.33 2.82
CA LEU A 42 1.08 1.79 1.45
C LEU A 42 -0.24 2.17 0.79
N PHE A 43 -1.29 1.39 1.00
CA PHE A 43 -2.61 1.70 0.46
C PHE A 43 -3.17 2.99 1.06
N GLU A 44 -2.99 3.24 2.37
CA GLU A 44 -3.40 4.50 2.99
C GLU A 44 -2.80 5.70 2.28
N ILE A 45 -1.50 5.62 1.99
CA ILE A 45 -0.79 6.71 1.33
C ILE A 45 -1.36 6.95 -0.06
N ILE A 46 -1.54 5.89 -0.82
CA ILE A 46 -2.12 5.98 -2.16
C ILE A 46 -3.49 6.63 -2.11
N TRP A 47 -4.33 6.16 -1.20
CA TRP A 47 -5.71 6.64 -1.06
C TRP A 47 -5.76 8.12 -0.71
N GLN A 48 -4.99 8.52 0.31
CA GLN A 48 -5.00 9.89 0.82
C GLN A 48 -4.50 10.91 -0.20
N HIS A 49 -3.67 10.49 -1.14
CA HIS A 49 -3.06 11.37 -2.13
C HIS A 49 -3.61 11.15 -3.55
N SER A 50 -4.69 10.38 -3.67
CA SER A 50 -5.36 10.15 -4.95
C SER A 50 -6.58 11.04 -5.09
N GLU A 51 -6.89 11.42 -6.33
CA GLU A 51 -8.11 12.17 -6.63
C GLU A 51 -9.34 11.28 -6.48
N ALA A 52 -10.50 11.90 -6.30
CA ALA A 52 -11.76 11.18 -6.12
C ALA A 52 -12.04 10.20 -7.25
N SER A 53 -11.75 10.58 -8.49
CA SER A 53 -11.95 9.68 -9.64
C SER A 53 -11.09 8.43 -9.56
N THR A 54 -9.84 8.58 -9.10
CA THR A 54 -8.93 7.45 -8.90
C THR A 54 -9.43 6.56 -7.76
N GLN A 55 -9.89 7.17 -6.67
CA GLN A 55 -10.45 6.43 -5.53
C GLN A 55 -11.66 5.61 -5.96
N ASP A 56 -12.54 6.18 -6.78
CA ASP A 56 -13.71 5.48 -7.29
C ASP A 56 -13.31 4.27 -8.14
N THR A 57 -12.27 4.42 -8.96
CA THR A 57 -11.75 3.32 -9.77
C THR A 57 -11.18 2.21 -8.89
N LEU A 58 -10.44 2.57 -7.84
CA LEU A 58 -9.87 1.60 -6.91
C LEU A 58 -10.98 0.80 -6.22
N VAL A 59 -12.03 1.50 -5.76
CA VAL A 59 -13.17 0.85 -5.11
C VAL A 59 -13.91 -0.07 -6.07
N ALA A 60 -14.11 0.38 -7.31
CA ALA A 60 -14.79 -0.43 -8.34
C ALA A 60 -14.01 -1.71 -8.63
N THR A 61 -12.67 -1.60 -8.69
CA THR A 61 -11.81 -2.76 -8.89
C THR A 61 -11.95 -3.75 -7.73
N LEU A 62 -11.96 -3.24 -6.51
CA LEU A 62 -12.13 -4.07 -5.32
C LEU A 62 -13.49 -4.78 -5.34
N LYS A 63 -14.55 -4.02 -5.59
CA LYS A 63 -15.91 -4.56 -5.59
C LYS A 63 -16.07 -5.69 -6.61
N ALA A 64 -15.50 -5.52 -7.80
CA ALA A 64 -15.58 -6.53 -8.84
C ALA A 64 -15.00 -7.88 -8.40
N GLN A 65 -14.02 -7.87 -7.50
CA GLN A 65 -13.39 -9.09 -7.00
C GLN A 65 -14.13 -9.70 -5.82
N LEU A 66 -15.00 -8.94 -5.16
CA LEU A 66 -15.73 -9.42 -3.98
C LEU A 66 -17.12 -9.94 -4.32
N GLU A 67 -17.60 -9.70 -5.52
CA GLU A 67 -18.91 -10.20 -5.97
C GLU A 67 -18.83 -11.57 -6.61
#